data_35062cb07f3d5594f32f3a74dd251e1e
#
_entry.id   35062cb07f3d5594f32f3a74dd251e1e
#
_cell.length_a   1.000
_cell.length_b   1.000
_cell.length_c   1.000
_cell.angle_alpha   90.00
_cell.angle_beta   90.00
_cell.angle_gamma   90.00
#
_symmetry.space_group_name_H-M   'P 1'
#
loop_
_entity.id
_entity.type
_entity.pdbx_description
1 polymer ?
#
loop_
_entity_poly.entity_id
_entity_poly.type
_entity_poly.pdbx_seq_one_letter_code
_entity_poly.pdbx_strand_id
1 'polypeptide(L)'
;RQMCIRDSLYINISTYITTGNRECFERWAKLNNLKEAAKTFNYLSENNLLNYEDFQQHISNVENSIKAADQHIQKINTELTTQKVIQKHCDSYRLCRKVIEDAKSAPNPTAYRSRHQAEYQLHDSLKKELQDFGITKIPSSEKIQKRIDNLVSEKASTIREKQELRKKQLTLDIIQQNFSALLNTQNIALSHPLPEETL
;
A
#
# COMPACT_ATOMS: atom_id res chain seq x y z
N ARG A 1 12.34 18.98 -0.23
CA ARG A 1 13.61 18.31 0.14
C ARG A 1 13.24 17.01 0.80
N GLN A 2 13.42 15.89 0.10
CA GLN A 2 13.44 14.58 0.74
C GLN A 2 14.63 14.59 1.70
N MET A 3 14.35 14.61 3.02
CA MET A 3 15.38 14.38 4.01
C MET A 3 15.89 12.95 3.79
N CYS A 4 17.17 12.82 3.44
CA CYS A 4 17.81 11.52 3.31
C CYS A 4 17.68 10.77 4.65
N ILE A 5 17.22 9.52 4.61
CA ILE A 5 17.11 8.63 5.78
C ILE A 5 18.44 8.55 6.55
N ARG A 6 19.56 8.71 5.85
CA ARG A 6 20.91 8.74 6.42
C ARG A 6 21.14 9.89 7.41
N ASP A 7 20.47 11.03 7.22
CA ASP A 7 20.67 12.23 8.05
C ASP A 7 19.92 12.17 9.40
N SER A 8 19.03 11.18 9.56
CA SER A 8 18.22 11.01 10.76
C SER A 8 18.72 9.89 11.69
N LEU A 9 19.83 9.22 11.34
CA LEU A 9 20.41 8.15 12.15
C LEU A 9 21.40 8.70 13.19
N TYR A 10 21.44 8.01 14.35
CA TYR A 10 22.40 8.26 15.40
C TYR A 10 23.81 7.93 14.90
N ILE A 11 24.76 8.87 15.05
CA ILE A 11 26.15 8.70 14.61
C ILE A 11 26.96 8.09 15.75
N ASN A 12 27.50 6.90 15.52
CA ASN A 12 28.47 6.30 16.44
C ASN A 12 29.83 6.99 16.30
N ILE A 13 30.16 7.86 17.26
CA ILE A 13 31.38 8.66 17.25
C ILE A 13 32.62 7.81 17.33
N SER A 14 32.57 6.66 18.04
CA SER A 14 33.71 5.76 18.26
C SER A 14 34.24 5.11 16.98
N THR A 15 33.41 4.91 15.96
CA THR A 15 33.80 4.26 14.70
C THR A 15 34.51 5.17 13.70
N TYR A 16 34.46 6.50 13.92
CA TYR A 16 35.01 7.48 12.94
C TYR A 16 36.31 8.18 13.40
N ILE A 17 37.02 7.63 14.39
CA ILE A 17 38.18 8.26 15.06
C ILE A 17 39.47 8.29 14.21
N THR A 18 39.45 7.87 12.94
CA THR A 18 40.70 7.65 12.18
C THR A 18 41.14 8.76 11.22
N THR A 19 40.43 9.86 11.07
CA THR A 19 40.79 10.91 10.10
C THR A 19 40.80 12.32 10.68
N GLY A 20 41.85 13.01 10.43
CA GLY A 20 42.46 14.31 10.83
C GLY A 20 41.62 15.56 11.20
N ASN A 21 40.28 15.50 11.30
CA ASN A 21 39.43 16.64 11.71
C ASN A 21 38.50 16.27 12.88
N ARG A 22 39.08 15.65 13.90
CA ARG A 22 38.40 14.99 15.03
C ARG A 22 37.45 15.91 15.80
N GLU A 23 37.88 17.07 16.20
CA GLU A 23 37.07 17.93 17.07
C GLU A 23 35.83 18.54 16.40
N CYS A 24 35.94 18.99 15.16
CA CYS A 24 34.80 19.52 14.41
C CYS A 24 33.74 18.41 14.15
N PHE A 25 34.21 17.19 13.79
CA PHE A 25 33.34 16.07 13.54
C PHE A 25 32.64 15.61 14.84
N GLU A 26 33.36 15.49 15.96
CA GLU A 26 32.78 15.14 17.24
C GLU A 26 31.72 16.14 17.70
N ARG A 27 31.99 17.44 17.60
CA ARG A 27 31.01 18.48 17.94
C ARG A 27 29.78 18.41 17.05
N TRP A 28 29.96 18.22 15.76
CA TRP A 28 28.84 18.05 14.81
C TRP A 28 28.05 16.79 15.11
N ALA A 29 28.69 15.64 15.33
CA ALA A 29 28.04 14.38 15.61
C ALA A 29 27.26 14.44 16.97
N LYS A 30 27.84 15.04 18.03
CA LYS A 30 27.14 15.27 19.29
C LYS A 30 25.89 16.14 19.11
N LEU A 31 26.00 17.21 18.33
CA LEU A 31 24.88 18.12 18.05
C LEU A 31 23.79 17.41 17.22
N ASN A 32 24.19 16.60 16.22
CA ASN A 32 23.28 15.81 15.42
C ASN A 32 22.54 14.79 16.29
N ASN A 33 23.27 14.03 17.11
CA ASN A 33 22.70 13.04 18.01
C ASN A 33 21.73 13.66 19.02
N LEU A 34 22.03 14.85 19.54
CA LEU A 34 21.11 15.56 20.44
C LEU A 34 19.82 15.98 19.71
N LYS A 35 19.93 16.46 18.46
CA LYS A 35 18.75 16.81 17.65
C LYS A 35 17.88 15.59 17.35
N GLU A 36 18.50 14.47 16.99
CA GLU A 36 17.75 13.24 16.69
C GLU A 36 17.14 12.63 17.96
N ALA A 37 17.82 12.68 19.10
CA ALA A 37 17.26 12.29 20.39
C ALA A 37 16.05 13.16 20.77
N ALA A 38 16.13 14.47 20.57
CA ALA A 38 15.02 15.38 20.85
C ALA A 38 13.82 15.11 19.92
N LYS A 39 14.03 14.87 18.61
CA LYS A 39 12.96 14.48 17.68
C LYS A 39 12.31 13.17 18.08
N THR A 40 13.12 12.17 18.43
CA THR A 40 12.66 10.86 18.90
C THR A 40 11.79 11.00 20.14
N PHE A 41 12.27 11.75 21.14
CA PHE A 41 11.54 11.98 22.38
C PHE A 41 10.21 12.71 22.15
N ASN A 42 10.21 13.76 21.31
CA ASN A 42 8.99 14.48 20.97
C ASN A 42 7.98 13.55 20.30
N TYR A 43 8.41 12.77 19.32
CA TYR A 43 7.53 11.80 18.65
C TYR A 43 6.92 10.78 19.62
N LEU A 44 7.75 10.21 20.51
CA LEU A 44 7.29 9.24 21.50
C LEU A 44 6.32 9.87 22.50
N SER A 45 6.61 11.09 22.95
CA SER A 45 5.75 11.83 23.89
C SER A 45 4.41 12.21 23.25
N GLU A 46 4.42 12.73 22.03
CA GLU A 46 3.20 13.12 21.29
C GLU A 46 2.28 11.94 20.99
N ASN A 47 2.87 10.74 20.82
CA ASN A 47 2.12 9.51 20.55
C ASN A 47 1.88 8.64 21.81
N ASN A 48 2.28 9.11 22.99
CA ASN A 48 2.20 8.36 24.27
C ASN A 48 2.93 6.99 24.23
N LEU A 49 4.08 6.94 23.54
CA LEU A 49 4.89 5.73 23.33
C LEU A 49 6.16 5.70 24.21
N LEU A 50 6.09 6.23 25.42
CA LEU A 50 7.24 6.29 26.34
C LEU A 50 7.61 4.94 26.95
N ASN A 51 6.70 3.98 26.91
CA ASN A 51 6.96 2.59 27.30
C ASN A 51 7.39 1.78 26.05
N TYR A 52 8.41 0.93 26.23
CA TYR A 52 8.94 0.09 25.14
C TYR A 52 7.89 -0.91 24.61
N GLU A 53 7.06 -1.47 25.46
CA GLU A 53 6.00 -2.40 25.06
C GLU A 53 4.95 -1.70 24.18
N ASP A 54 4.53 -0.50 24.57
CA ASP A 54 3.58 0.32 23.80
C ASP A 54 4.17 0.70 22.44
N PHE A 55 5.48 1.01 22.41
CA PHE A 55 6.19 1.30 21.17
C PHE A 55 6.21 0.09 20.21
N GLN A 56 6.55 -1.10 20.72
CA GLN A 56 6.54 -2.34 19.93
C GLN A 56 5.13 -2.68 19.42
N GLN A 57 4.13 -2.50 20.28
CA GLN A 57 2.73 -2.69 19.89
C GLN A 57 2.31 -1.71 18.79
N HIS A 58 2.77 -0.47 18.87
CA HIS A 58 2.48 0.55 17.84
C HIS A 58 3.12 0.18 16.49
N ILE A 59 4.36 -0.31 16.47
CA ILE A 59 5.00 -0.84 15.26
C ILE A 59 4.15 -1.97 14.65
N SER A 60 3.80 -2.96 15.46
CA SER A 60 2.99 -4.09 15.02
C SER A 60 1.63 -3.66 14.46
N ASN A 61 0.99 -2.66 15.07
CA ASN A 61 -0.29 -2.12 14.59
C ASN A 61 -0.14 -1.43 13.23
N VAL A 62 0.93 -0.66 13.02
CA VAL A 62 1.21 -0.01 11.72
C VAL A 62 1.49 -1.05 10.64
N GLU A 63 2.29 -2.08 10.94
CA GLU A 63 2.56 -3.17 9.99
C GLU A 63 1.29 -3.94 9.61
N ASN A 64 0.46 -4.26 10.60
CA ASN A 64 -0.81 -4.95 10.37
C ASN A 64 -1.77 -4.10 9.54
N SER A 65 -1.79 -2.77 9.76
CA SER A 65 -2.58 -1.83 8.97
C SER A 65 -2.11 -1.78 7.50
N ILE A 66 -0.79 -1.81 7.27
CA ILE A 66 -0.23 -1.88 5.91
C ILE A 66 -0.62 -3.19 5.22
N LYS A 67 -0.52 -4.33 5.92
CA LYS A 67 -0.94 -5.64 5.39
C LYS A 67 -2.44 -5.66 5.05
N ALA A 68 -3.28 -5.09 5.92
CA ALA A 68 -4.71 -4.98 5.68
C ALA A 68 -5.03 -4.12 4.44
N ALA A 69 -4.33 -2.99 4.29
CA ALA A 69 -4.46 -2.14 3.10
C ALA A 69 -4.05 -2.88 1.82
N ASP A 70 -2.97 -3.68 1.86
CA ASP A 70 -2.54 -4.51 0.72
C ASP A 70 -3.59 -5.56 0.33
N GLN A 71 -4.13 -6.25 1.31
CA GLN A 71 -5.20 -7.23 1.09
C GLN A 71 -6.46 -6.58 0.52
N HIS A 72 -6.80 -5.39 0.99
CA HIS A 72 -7.94 -4.63 0.47
C HIS A 72 -7.72 -4.21 -0.99
N ILE A 73 -6.53 -3.69 -1.33
CA ILE A 73 -6.16 -3.35 -2.71
C ILE A 73 -6.24 -4.60 -3.62
N GLN A 74 -5.81 -5.77 -3.15
CA GLN A 74 -5.92 -7.01 -3.91
C GLN A 74 -7.38 -7.38 -4.18
N LYS A 75 -8.27 -7.29 -3.18
CA LYS A 75 -9.70 -7.53 -3.34
C LYS A 75 -10.33 -6.58 -4.37
N ILE A 76 -10.03 -5.29 -4.27
CA ILE A 76 -10.50 -4.29 -5.24
C ILE A 76 -10.01 -4.62 -6.65
N ASN A 77 -8.74 -5.03 -6.83
CA ASN A 77 -8.20 -5.41 -8.12
C ASN A 77 -8.94 -6.61 -8.73
N THR A 78 -9.23 -7.63 -7.93
CA THR A 78 -10.01 -8.81 -8.36
C THR A 78 -11.42 -8.39 -8.79
N GLU A 79 -12.09 -7.55 -7.99
CA GLU A 79 -13.43 -7.06 -8.32
C GLU A 79 -13.43 -6.17 -9.58
N LEU A 80 -12.43 -5.30 -9.74
CA LEU A 80 -12.26 -4.49 -10.96
C LEU A 80 -12.11 -5.37 -12.20
N THR A 81 -11.32 -6.43 -12.12
CA THR A 81 -11.14 -7.37 -13.23
C THR A 81 -12.46 -8.05 -13.57
N THR A 82 -13.19 -8.53 -12.56
CA THR A 82 -14.51 -9.14 -12.73
C THR A 82 -15.51 -8.16 -13.35
N GLN A 83 -15.58 -6.91 -12.87
CA GLN A 83 -16.49 -5.90 -13.42
C GLN A 83 -16.19 -5.55 -14.87
N LYS A 84 -14.91 -5.50 -15.26
CA LYS A 84 -14.50 -5.28 -16.67
C LYS A 84 -14.89 -6.46 -17.57
N VAL A 85 -14.79 -7.70 -17.08
CA VAL A 85 -15.25 -8.89 -17.80
C VAL A 85 -16.78 -8.83 -18.00
N ILE A 86 -17.51 -8.55 -16.92
CA ILE A 86 -18.97 -8.39 -16.95
C ILE A 86 -19.38 -7.28 -17.94
N GLN A 87 -18.70 -6.14 -17.93
CA GLN A 87 -18.93 -5.04 -18.85
C GLN A 87 -18.80 -5.51 -20.29
N LYS A 88 -17.70 -6.18 -20.62
CA LYS A 88 -17.43 -6.71 -21.97
C LYS A 88 -18.51 -7.73 -22.40
N HIS A 89 -18.90 -8.66 -21.51
CA HIS A 89 -19.94 -9.65 -21.81
C HIS A 89 -21.31 -9.00 -22.00
N CYS A 90 -21.67 -8.00 -21.16
CA CYS A 90 -22.91 -7.26 -21.32
C CYS A 90 -22.97 -6.47 -22.63
N ASP A 91 -21.87 -5.87 -23.06
CA ASP A 91 -21.84 -5.11 -24.31
C ASP A 91 -21.93 -6.06 -25.51
N SER A 92 -21.21 -7.17 -25.51
CA SER A 92 -21.32 -8.19 -26.54
C SER A 92 -22.73 -8.81 -26.59
N TYR A 93 -23.33 -9.08 -25.43
CA TYR A 93 -24.70 -9.58 -25.34
C TYR A 93 -25.72 -8.60 -25.99
N ARG A 94 -25.59 -7.30 -25.73
CA ARG A 94 -26.45 -6.27 -26.29
C ARG A 94 -26.35 -6.23 -27.85
N LEU A 95 -25.11 -6.38 -28.35
CA LEU A 95 -24.88 -6.43 -29.81
C LEU A 95 -25.55 -7.67 -30.44
N CYS A 96 -25.33 -8.86 -29.85
CA CYS A 96 -25.97 -10.08 -30.33
C CYS A 96 -27.50 -10.02 -30.23
N ARG A 97 -28.02 -9.46 -29.13
CA ARG A 97 -29.46 -9.27 -28.92
C ARG A 97 -30.06 -8.36 -30.01
N LYS A 98 -29.38 -7.29 -30.42
CA LYS A 98 -29.84 -6.41 -31.51
C LYS A 98 -29.95 -7.19 -32.79
N VAL A 99 -28.97 -8.03 -33.17
CA VAL A 99 -29.02 -8.89 -34.35
C VAL A 99 -30.23 -9.86 -34.31
N ILE A 100 -30.51 -10.41 -33.12
CA ILE A 100 -31.66 -11.30 -32.90
C ILE A 100 -33.01 -10.54 -33.03
N GLU A 101 -33.07 -9.32 -32.55
CA GLU A 101 -34.26 -8.44 -32.70
C GLU A 101 -34.48 -8.04 -34.14
N ASP A 102 -33.42 -7.69 -34.89
CA ASP A 102 -33.48 -7.34 -36.34
C ASP A 102 -33.99 -8.52 -37.18
N ALA A 103 -33.73 -9.77 -36.77
CA ALA A 103 -34.28 -10.96 -37.45
C ALA A 103 -35.80 -11.00 -37.50
N LYS A 104 -36.49 -10.36 -36.54
CA LYS A 104 -37.97 -10.32 -36.49
C LYS A 104 -38.55 -9.45 -37.57
N SER A 105 -37.79 -8.46 -38.03
CA SER A 105 -38.16 -7.50 -39.06
C SER A 105 -37.61 -7.89 -40.47
N ALA A 106 -36.82 -8.97 -40.54
CA ALA A 106 -36.20 -9.41 -41.77
C ALA A 106 -37.22 -10.02 -42.74
N PRO A 107 -37.13 -9.77 -44.07
CA PRO A 107 -38.02 -10.34 -45.07
C PRO A 107 -38.02 -11.87 -45.10
N ASN A 108 -36.90 -12.49 -44.76
CA ASN A 108 -36.77 -13.95 -44.63
C ASN A 108 -36.00 -14.28 -43.31
N PRO A 109 -36.73 -14.47 -42.20
CA PRO A 109 -36.13 -14.73 -40.87
C PRO A 109 -35.25 -15.98 -40.82
N THR A 110 -35.60 -17.03 -41.55
CA THR A 110 -34.85 -18.29 -41.57
C THR A 110 -33.48 -18.12 -42.25
N ALA A 111 -33.44 -17.48 -43.40
CA ALA A 111 -32.22 -17.19 -44.15
C ALA A 111 -31.33 -16.19 -43.35
N TYR A 112 -31.95 -15.21 -42.67
CA TYR A 112 -31.24 -14.26 -41.78
C TYR A 112 -30.58 -14.99 -40.62
N ARG A 113 -31.30 -15.88 -39.91
CA ARG A 113 -30.80 -16.70 -38.84
C ARG A 113 -29.62 -17.58 -39.28
N SER A 114 -29.71 -18.21 -40.44
CA SER A 114 -28.61 -19.04 -40.96
C SER A 114 -27.35 -18.26 -41.23
N ARG A 115 -27.44 -16.98 -41.65
CA ARG A 115 -26.29 -16.09 -41.86
C ARG A 115 -25.66 -15.61 -40.56
N HIS A 116 -26.43 -15.48 -39.50
CA HIS A 116 -26.03 -14.95 -38.19
C HIS A 116 -25.96 -16.03 -37.09
N GLN A 117 -25.71 -17.29 -37.49
CA GLN A 117 -25.68 -18.41 -36.57
C GLN A 117 -24.64 -18.23 -35.43
N ALA A 118 -23.50 -17.60 -35.73
CA ALA A 118 -22.45 -17.32 -34.76
C ALA A 118 -22.92 -16.37 -33.64
N GLU A 119 -23.66 -15.32 -34.01
CA GLU A 119 -24.21 -14.35 -33.04
C GLU A 119 -25.28 -14.97 -32.17
N TYR A 120 -26.09 -15.92 -32.68
CA TYR A 120 -27.04 -16.66 -31.84
C TYR A 120 -26.32 -17.56 -30.85
N GLN A 121 -25.30 -18.29 -31.29
CA GLN A 121 -24.50 -19.15 -30.38
C GLN A 121 -23.78 -18.32 -29.31
N LEU A 122 -23.18 -17.20 -29.72
CA LEU A 122 -22.51 -16.29 -28.79
C LEU A 122 -23.49 -15.68 -27.79
N HIS A 123 -24.69 -15.28 -28.21
CA HIS A 123 -25.74 -14.79 -27.31
C HIS A 123 -26.07 -15.79 -26.22
N ASP A 124 -26.26 -17.07 -26.60
CA ASP A 124 -26.64 -18.13 -25.62
C ASP A 124 -25.47 -18.47 -24.68
N SER A 125 -24.23 -18.45 -25.18
CA SER A 125 -23.03 -18.59 -24.33
C SER A 125 -22.90 -17.46 -23.34
N LEU A 126 -22.95 -16.20 -23.81
CA LEU A 126 -22.86 -15.02 -22.95
C LEU A 126 -23.97 -14.97 -21.90
N LYS A 127 -25.17 -15.42 -22.25
CA LYS A 127 -26.27 -15.52 -21.30
C LYS A 127 -25.95 -16.45 -20.14
N LYS A 128 -25.37 -17.63 -20.42
CA LYS A 128 -24.92 -18.58 -19.39
C LYS A 128 -23.80 -18.00 -18.53
N GLU A 129 -22.77 -17.45 -19.16
CA GLU A 129 -21.64 -16.84 -18.47
C GLU A 129 -22.10 -15.70 -17.53
N LEU A 130 -23.03 -14.84 -17.98
CA LEU A 130 -23.59 -13.79 -17.15
C LEU A 130 -24.42 -14.35 -15.97
N GLN A 131 -25.12 -15.47 -16.17
CA GLN A 131 -25.82 -16.17 -15.09
C GLN A 131 -24.86 -16.76 -14.06
N ASP A 132 -23.70 -17.27 -14.49
CA ASP A 132 -22.65 -17.77 -13.58
C ASP A 132 -22.06 -16.63 -12.72
N PHE A 133 -22.03 -15.39 -13.23
CA PHE A 133 -21.74 -14.18 -12.44
C PHE A 133 -22.93 -13.70 -11.57
N GLY A 134 -24.05 -14.46 -11.53
CA GLY A 134 -25.25 -14.08 -10.77
C GLY A 134 -26.08 -12.96 -11.40
N ILE A 135 -25.83 -12.64 -12.70
CA ILE A 135 -26.53 -11.57 -13.40
C ILE A 135 -27.72 -12.17 -14.16
N THR A 136 -28.90 -12.09 -13.57
CA THR A 136 -30.16 -12.51 -14.19
C THR A 136 -30.79 -11.43 -15.08
N LYS A 137 -30.52 -10.15 -14.75
CA LYS A 137 -30.99 -8.99 -15.51
C LYS A 137 -29.80 -8.12 -15.91
N ILE A 138 -29.63 -7.94 -17.22
CA ILE A 138 -28.51 -7.18 -17.76
C ILE A 138 -28.54 -5.73 -17.24
N PRO A 139 -27.51 -5.31 -16.47
CA PRO A 139 -27.44 -3.95 -15.95
C PRO A 139 -27.17 -2.94 -17.08
N SER A 140 -27.52 -1.68 -16.87
CA SER A 140 -27.15 -0.62 -17.83
C SER A 140 -25.62 -0.41 -17.85
N SER A 141 -25.07 0.03 -19.00
CA SER A 141 -23.64 0.35 -19.12
C SER A 141 -23.21 1.41 -18.10
N GLU A 142 -24.05 2.41 -17.87
CA GLU A 142 -23.81 3.46 -16.86
C GLU A 142 -23.67 2.91 -15.45
N LYS A 143 -24.51 1.91 -15.08
CA LYS A 143 -24.46 1.30 -13.75
C LYS A 143 -23.16 0.51 -13.55
N ILE A 144 -22.71 -0.22 -14.57
CA ILE A 144 -21.44 -0.96 -14.51
C ILE A 144 -20.27 0.03 -14.44
N GLN A 145 -20.29 1.07 -15.30
CA GLN A 145 -19.23 2.09 -15.31
C GLN A 145 -19.14 2.80 -13.96
N LYS A 146 -20.25 3.21 -13.38
CA LYS A 146 -20.28 3.82 -12.05
C LYS A 146 -19.69 2.90 -10.96
N ARG A 147 -19.93 1.59 -11.04
CA ARG A 147 -19.32 0.63 -10.11
C ARG A 147 -17.81 0.58 -10.28
N ILE A 148 -17.33 0.55 -11.54
CA ILE A 148 -15.89 0.58 -11.86
C ILE A 148 -15.25 1.88 -11.34
N ASP A 149 -15.87 3.02 -11.56
CA ASP A 149 -15.35 4.33 -11.13
C ASP A 149 -15.28 4.42 -9.60
N ASN A 150 -16.27 3.89 -8.89
CA ASN A 150 -16.25 3.81 -7.42
C ASN A 150 -15.08 2.93 -6.93
N LEU A 151 -14.87 1.76 -7.53
CA LEU A 151 -13.76 0.87 -7.17
C LEU A 151 -12.39 1.51 -7.47
N VAL A 152 -12.26 2.26 -8.56
CA VAL A 152 -11.03 3.01 -8.87
C VAL A 152 -10.77 4.09 -7.83
N SER A 153 -11.81 4.82 -7.43
CA SER A 153 -11.72 5.85 -6.40
C SER A 153 -11.34 5.26 -5.04
N GLU A 154 -11.98 4.16 -4.64
CA GLU A 154 -11.70 3.43 -3.40
C GLU A 154 -10.25 2.90 -3.39
N LYS A 155 -9.78 2.33 -4.50
CA LYS A 155 -8.38 1.91 -4.65
C LYS A 155 -7.42 3.07 -4.46
N ALA A 156 -7.71 4.22 -5.05
CA ALA A 156 -6.85 5.40 -4.95
C ALA A 156 -6.75 5.93 -3.52
N SER A 157 -7.87 5.94 -2.76
CA SER A 157 -7.87 6.34 -1.33
C SER A 157 -7.06 5.35 -0.49
N THR A 158 -7.25 4.06 -0.66
CA THR A 158 -6.51 3.02 0.08
C THR A 158 -5.01 3.08 -0.20
N ILE A 159 -4.61 3.38 -1.44
CA ILE A 159 -3.19 3.57 -1.78
C ILE A 159 -2.60 4.77 -1.05
N ARG A 160 -3.33 5.90 -0.95
CA ARG A 160 -2.87 7.08 -0.21
C ARG A 160 -2.73 6.79 1.28
N GLU A 161 -3.71 6.13 1.89
CA GLU A 161 -3.66 5.70 3.29
C GLU A 161 -2.44 4.80 3.55
N LYS A 162 -2.20 3.82 2.67
CA LYS A 162 -1.02 2.96 2.75
C LYS A 162 0.29 3.75 2.65
N GLN A 163 0.35 4.77 1.80
CA GLN A 163 1.54 5.63 1.68
C GLN A 163 1.83 6.39 2.98
N GLU A 164 0.79 6.91 3.65
CA GLU A 164 0.95 7.58 4.95
C GLU A 164 1.37 6.59 6.05
N LEU A 165 0.81 5.37 6.07
CA LEU A 165 1.24 4.32 6.99
C LEU A 165 2.71 3.94 6.77
N ARG A 166 3.18 3.86 5.52
CA ARG A 166 4.59 3.60 5.22
C ARG A 166 5.52 4.71 5.67
N LYS A 167 5.10 5.97 5.59
CA LYS A 167 5.88 7.08 6.14
C LYS A 167 6.01 6.96 7.66
N LYS A 168 4.92 6.60 8.35
CA LYS A 168 4.95 6.32 9.80
C LYS A 168 5.89 5.16 10.12
N GLN A 169 5.82 4.07 9.36
CA GLN A 169 6.72 2.92 9.53
C GLN A 169 8.18 3.34 9.43
N LEU A 170 8.56 4.08 8.39
CA LEU A 170 9.94 4.59 8.23
C LEU A 170 10.39 5.42 9.44
N THR A 171 9.51 6.25 10.02
CA THR A 171 9.83 7.01 11.22
C THR A 171 10.08 6.09 12.42
N LEU A 172 9.23 5.07 12.59
CA LEU A 172 9.37 4.08 13.67
C LEU A 172 10.65 3.25 13.51
N ASP A 173 11.01 2.87 12.29
CA ASP A 173 12.25 2.12 11.99
C ASP A 173 13.49 2.95 12.38
N ILE A 174 13.49 4.26 12.07
CA ILE A 174 14.57 5.18 12.46
C ILE A 174 14.67 5.26 13.99
N ILE A 175 13.55 5.41 14.67
CA ILE A 175 13.50 5.46 16.15
C ILE A 175 14.05 4.16 16.73
N GLN A 176 13.64 3.02 16.23
CA GLN A 176 14.10 1.71 16.68
C GLN A 176 15.61 1.52 16.47
N GLN A 177 16.14 1.95 15.32
CA GLN A 177 17.58 1.93 15.06
C GLN A 177 18.35 2.85 16.01
N ASN A 178 17.83 4.04 16.27
CA ASN A 178 18.44 4.99 17.19
C ASN A 178 18.47 4.43 18.63
N PHE A 179 17.41 3.77 19.08
CA PHE A 179 17.39 3.05 20.37
C PHE A 179 18.46 1.97 20.45
N SER A 180 18.54 1.12 19.43
CA SER A 180 19.53 0.05 19.37
C SER A 180 20.97 0.58 19.41
N ALA A 181 21.24 1.70 18.72
CA ALA A 181 22.54 2.35 18.72
C ALA A 181 22.90 2.92 20.12
N LEU A 182 21.93 3.53 20.83
CA LEU A 182 22.12 4.04 22.18
C LEU A 182 22.43 2.94 23.18
N LEU A 183 21.66 1.84 23.16
CA LEU A 183 21.86 0.71 24.08
C LEU A 183 23.23 0.05 23.85
N ASN A 184 23.67 -0.12 22.59
CA ASN A 184 24.98 -0.66 22.29
C ASN A 184 26.12 0.26 22.76
N THR A 185 25.94 1.58 22.72
CA THR A 185 26.93 2.54 23.18
C THR A 185 27.07 2.49 24.72
N GLN A 186 25.97 2.30 25.46
CA GLN A 186 26.00 2.14 26.91
C GLN A 186 26.69 0.83 27.37
N ASN A 187 26.46 -0.26 26.66
CA ASN A 187 27.10 -1.55 26.94
C ASN A 187 28.63 -1.49 26.74
N ILE A 188 29.11 -0.75 25.76
CA ILE A 188 30.56 -0.54 25.54
C ILE A 188 31.17 0.32 26.65
N ALA A 189 30.46 1.37 27.12
CA ALA A 189 30.92 2.22 28.19
C ALA A 189 31.02 1.50 29.55
N LEU A 190 30.12 0.55 29.82
CA LEU A 190 30.14 -0.28 31.03
C LEU A 190 31.18 -1.39 30.99
N SER A 191 31.65 -1.81 29.83
CA SER A 191 32.67 -2.85 29.64
C SER A 191 34.11 -2.33 29.71
N HIS A 192 34.34 -1.01 29.78
CA HIS A 192 35.65 -0.39 29.92
C HIS A 192 35.61 0.48 31.21
N PRO A 193 35.98 -0.05 32.39
CA PRO A 193 36.15 0.77 33.59
C PRO A 193 37.25 1.80 33.32
N LEU A 194 36.99 3.05 33.69
CA LEU A 194 37.96 4.12 33.65
C LEU A 194 39.20 3.66 34.43
N PRO A 195 40.46 3.95 33.94
CA PRO A 195 41.63 3.68 34.72
C PRO A 195 41.52 4.49 36.03
N GLU A 196 41.68 3.81 37.17
CA GLU A 196 41.80 4.46 38.49
C GLU A 196 42.93 5.47 38.41
N GLU A 197 42.64 6.74 38.55
CA GLU A 197 43.65 7.76 38.81
C GLU A 197 44.26 7.43 40.16
N THR A 198 45.46 6.81 40.18
CA THR A 198 46.33 6.72 41.33
C THR A 198 46.82 8.12 41.71
N LEU A 199 46.38 8.60 42.86
CA LEU A 199 46.89 9.77 43.58
C LEU A 199 48.36 9.58 43.94
#